data_6067974bdc0aa7bd6cbf993ad27dddbc
#
_entry.id   6067974bdc0aa7bd6cbf993ad27dddbc
#
_cell.length_a   1.000
_cell.length_b   1.000
_cell.length_c   1.000
_cell.angle_alpha   90.00
_cell.angle_beta   90.00
_cell.angle_gamma   90.00
#
_symmetry.space_group_name_H-M   'P 1'
#
loop_
_entity.id
_entity.type
_entity.pdbx_description
1 polymer ?
#
loop_
_entity_poly.entity_id
_entity_poly.type
_entity_poly.pdbx_seq_one_letter_code
_entity_poly.pdbx_strand_id
1 'polypeptide(L)'
;MKQNSMLAMILAGGRGSRLHELTNKVAKPAVGYGGKYRIVDFPLSNCANSGIDVVGVLTQYESVLLNSYVAAGGRWGLDAKDSGVYVLPPREKADAGLDVYRGTADAISQNIDFIDSQNPEYLLILSGDHIYKMNYAKMLDDHIQHKADATIAVIEVPMKEASRFGIMTTREDDRNVEFEEKPEHPKSN
;
A
#
# COMPACT_ATOMS: atom_id res chain seq x y z
N MET A 1 13.04 7.70 -22.79
CA MET A 1 12.90 7.43 -21.35
C MET A 1 11.80 6.38 -21.22
N LYS A 2 12.04 5.27 -20.54
CA LYS A 2 10.94 4.34 -20.20
C LYS A 2 9.99 5.12 -19.31
N GLN A 3 8.79 5.39 -19.78
CA GLN A 3 7.71 5.86 -18.95
C GLN A 3 7.52 4.81 -17.86
N ASN A 4 7.53 5.22 -16.59
CA ASN A 4 7.32 4.26 -15.50
C ASN A 4 5.89 3.72 -15.67
N SER A 5 5.79 2.45 -16.04
CA SER A 5 4.51 1.83 -16.32
C SER A 5 3.75 1.42 -15.04
N MET A 6 4.38 1.59 -13.87
CA MET A 6 3.83 1.15 -12.57
C MET A 6 3.31 2.34 -11.75
N LEU A 7 2.03 2.27 -11.37
CA LEU A 7 1.39 3.16 -10.40
C LEU A 7 1.37 2.48 -9.02
N ALA A 8 1.74 3.19 -7.96
CA ALA A 8 1.58 2.70 -6.60
C ALA A 8 0.31 3.26 -5.91
N MET A 9 -0.39 2.40 -5.18
CA MET A 9 -1.54 2.75 -4.33
C MET A 9 -1.24 2.32 -2.90
N ILE A 10 -1.09 3.30 -1.98
CA ILE A 10 -0.77 3.06 -0.57
C ILE A 10 -2.05 3.13 0.27
N LEU A 11 -2.41 2.02 0.91
CA LEU A 11 -3.57 1.90 1.79
C LEU A 11 -3.24 2.49 3.17
N ALA A 12 -3.71 3.69 3.45
CA ALA A 12 -3.36 4.49 4.63
C ALA A 12 -4.58 4.90 5.48
N GLY A 13 -5.73 4.24 5.31
CA GLY A 13 -7.01 4.60 5.94
C GLY A 13 -7.32 3.95 7.28
N GLY A 14 -6.47 3.05 7.77
CA GLY A 14 -6.72 2.26 8.98
C GLY A 14 -6.63 3.06 10.28
N ARG A 15 -7.50 2.74 11.27
CA ARG A 15 -7.51 3.39 12.59
C ARG A 15 -6.28 3.09 13.44
N GLY A 16 -5.62 1.93 13.22
CA GLY A 16 -4.43 1.55 13.99
C GLY A 16 -4.69 1.30 15.47
N SER A 17 -5.87 0.80 15.84
CA SER A 17 -6.33 0.61 17.22
C SER A 17 -5.37 -0.13 18.15
N ARG A 18 -4.48 -0.95 17.58
CA ARG A 18 -3.44 -1.69 18.33
C ARG A 18 -2.33 -0.79 18.91
N LEU A 19 -2.19 0.44 18.42
CA LEU A 19 -1.20 1.40 18.92
C LEU A 19 -1.79 2.32 20.00
N HIS A 20 -3.04 2.07 20.42
CA HIS A 20 -3.70 2.77 21.52
C HIS A 20 -3.55 4.30 21.47
N GLU A 21 -2.92 4.91 22.47
CA GLU A 21 -2.80 6.36 22.62
C GLU A 21 -2.10 7.04 21.43
N LEU A 22 -1.19 6.34 20.74
CA LEU A 22 -0.45 6.91 19.59
C LEU A 22 -1.36 7.18 18.38
N THR A 23 -2.52 6.53 18.30
CA THR A 23 -3.44 6.64 17.16
C THR A 23 -4.79 7.26 17.50
N ASN A 24 -4.97 7.77 18.71
CA ASN A 24 -6.23 8.41 19.11
C ASN A 24 -6.57 9.66 18.29
N LYS A 25 -5.57 10.41 17.83
CA LYS A 25 -5.72 11.68 17.08
C LYS A 25 -4.88 11.72 15.79
N VAL A 26 -4.29 10.59 15.41
CA VAL A 26 -3.37 10.53 14.28
C VAL A 26 -3.55 9.20 13.57
N ALA A 27 -3.68 9.21 12.24
CA ALA A 27 -3.69 7.99 11.45
C ALA A 27 -2.38 7.21 11.65
N LYS A 28 -2.45 5.88 11.73
CA LYS A 28 -1.28 5.02 11.96
C LYS A 28 -0.09 5.33 11.03
N PRO A 29 -0.26 5.54 9.72
CA PRO A 29 0.84 5.90 8.83
C PRO A 29 1.52 7.23 9.16
N ALA A 30 0.82 8.14 9.86
CA ALA A 30 1.36 9.44 10.27
C ALA A 30 2.06 9.43 11.64
N VAL A 31 2.06 8.30 12.35
CA VAL A 31 2.77 8.15 13.62
C VAL A 31 4.28 8.32 13.40
N GLY A 32 4.92 9.07 14.30
CA GLY A 32 6.37 9.32 14.27
C GLY A 32 7.18 8.04 14.52
N TYR A 33 8.30 7.91 13.82
CA TYR A 33 9.23 6.79 13.95
C TYR A 33 10.67 7.30 13.98
N GLY A 34 11.44 6.85 14.96
CA GLY A 34 12.86 7.21 15.10
C GLY A 34 13.13 8.71 15.25
N GLY A 35 12.18 9.50 15.72
CA GLY A 35 12.31 10.94 15.98
C GLY A 35 12.34 11.84 14.75
N LYS A 36 12.51 11.29 13.55
CA LYS A 36 12.65 12.05 12.30
C LYS A 36 11.61 11.70 11.23
N TYR A 37 11.23 10.43 11.16
CA TYR A 37 10.37 9.89 10.12
C TYR A 37 8.96 9.61 10.63
N ARG A 38 8.05 9.32 9.72
CA ARG A 38 6.75 8.73 9.98
C ARG A 38 6.67 7.36 9.32
N ILE A 39 5.74 6.52 9.73
CA ILE A 39 5.62 5.16 9.18
C ILE A 39 5.42 5.20 7.66
N VAL A 40 4.64 6.14 7.13
CA VAL A 40 4.39 6.30 5.69
C VAL A 40 5.65 6.65 4.87
N ASP A 41 6.70 7.17 5.50
CA ASP A 41 7.96 7.47 4.79
C ASP A 41 8.60 6.22 4.19
N PHE A 42 8.42 5.05 4.79
CA PHE A 42 9.02 3.80 4.32
C PHE A 42 8.45 3.36 2.96
N PRO A 43 7.12 3.15 2.79
CA PRO A 43 6.58 2.81 1.48
C PRO A 43 6.78 3.92 0.43
N LEU A 44 6.69 5.21 0.80
CA LEU A 44 6.97 6.31 -0.13
C LEU A 44 8.42 6.35 -0.59
N SER A 45 9.38 6.17 0.34
CA SER A 45 10.79 6.08 0.00
C SER A 45 11.11 4.86 -0.87
N ASN A 46 10.48 3.71 -0.57
CA ASN A 46 10.63 2.51 -1.40
C ASN A 46 10.09 2.75 -2.83
N CYS A 47 8.94 3.44 -2.98
CA CYS A 47 8.41 3.81 -4.29
C CYS A 47 9.40 4.68 -5.06
N ALA A 48 9.85 5.79 -4.47
CA ALA A 48 10.79 6.71 -5.11
C ALA A 48 12.11 6.03 -5.50
N ASN A 49 12.67 5.22 -4.59
CA ASN A 49 13.91 4.46 -4.84
C ASN A 49 13.74 3.32 -5.85
N SER A 50 12.51 2.90 -6.14
CA SER A 50 12.18 1.90 -7.15
C SER A 50 11.81 2.51 -8.50
N GLY A 51 11.91 3.84 -8.64
CA GLY A 51 11.59 4.56 -9.87
C GLY A 51 10.09 4.65 -10.15
N ILE A 52 9.24 4.62 -9.12
CA ILE A 52 7.81 4.85 -9.23
C ILE A 52 7.54 6.34 -9.06
N ASP A 53 7.02 6.98 -10.09
CA ASP A 53 6.86 8.43 -10.13
C ASP A 53 5.49 8.90 -9.63
N VAL A 54 4.46 8.06 -9.71
CA VAL A 54 3.10 8.40 -9.32
C VAL A 54 2.61 7.48 -8.20
N VAL A 55 2.18 8.08 -7.10
CA VAL A 55 1.70 7.37 -5.91
C VAL A 55 0.38 7.94 -5.44
N GLY A 56 -0.65 7.09 -5.38
CA GLY A 56 -1.92 7.39 -4.71
C GLY A 56 -1.87 6.96 -3.24
N VAL A 57 -2.24 7.84 -2.32
CA VAL A 57 -2.33 7.54 -0.88
C VAL A 57 -3.79 7.59 -0.45
N LEU A 58 -4.37 6.43 -0.16
CA LEU A 58 -5.78 6.28 0.21
C LEU A 58 -5.93 6.52 1.71
N THR A 59 -6.51 7.65 2.09
CA THR A 59 -6.64 8.10 3.47
C THR A 59 -8.09 8.11 3.92
N GLN A 60 -8.37 7.89 5.20
CA GLN A 60 -9.72 7.95 5.75
C GLN A 60 -9.74 8.45 7.19
N TYR A 61 -9.24 7.66 8.16
CA TYR A 61 -9.28 7.98 9.57
C TYR A 61 -8.22 9.01 9.95
N GLU A 62 -8.61 10.06 10.72
CA GLU A 62 -7.72 11.12 11.25
C GLU A 62 -6.67 11.58 10.21
N SER A 63 -7.15 11.85 8.99
CA SER A 63 -6.28 11.99 7.82
C SER A 63 -5.64 13.36 7.64
N VAL A 64 -6.08 14.40 8.37
CA VAL A 64 -5.63 15.79 8.15
C VAL A 64 -4.11 15.93 8.24
N LEU A 65 -3.51 15.40 9.32
CA LEU A 65 -2.06 15.44 9.50
C LEU A 65 -1.32 14.60 8.45
N LEU A 66 -1.86 13.43 8.12
CA LEU A 66 -1.29 12.56 7.08
C LEU A 66 -1.36 13.24 5.72
N ASN A 67 -2.52 13.79 5.36
CA ASN A 67 -2.74 14.46 4.09
C ASN A 67 -1.78 15.63 3.88
N SER A 68 -1.63 16.49 4.90
CA SER A 68 -0.69 17.63 4.84
C SER A 68 0.77 17.19 4.80
N TYR A 69 1.11 16.05 5.40
CA TYR A 69 2.47 15.52 5.42
C TYR A 69 2.89 14.95 4.06
N VAL A 70 2.00 14.21 3.40
CA VAL A 70 2.31 13.53 2.12
C VAL A 70 2.03 14.40 0.91
N ALA A 71 1.18 15.41 1.03
CA ALA A 71 0.88 16.34 -0.05
C ALA A 71 2.17 16.95 -0.60
N ALA A 72 2.22 17.19 -1.89
CA ALA A 72 3.36 17.74 -2.64
C ALA A 72 4.53 16.78 -2.93
N GLY A 73 4.66 15.62 -2.27
CA GLY A 73 5.66 14.60 -2.63
C GLY A 73 7.15 15.00 -2.56
N GLY A 74 7.47 16.27 -2.32
CA GLY A 74 8.83 16.80 -2.41
C GLY A 74 9.84 16.15 -1.45
N ARG A 75 9.39 15.62 -0.32
CA ARG A 75 10.25 14.88 0.63
C ARG A 75 10.91 13.66 0.02
N TRP A 76 10.28 13.07 -0.98
CA TRP A 76 10.71 11.85 -1.67
C TRP A 76 11.13 12.11 -3.12
N GLY A 77 11.18 13.39 -3.56
CA GLY A 77 11.46 13.75 -4.93
C GLY A 77 10.32 13.38 -5.91
N LEU A 78 9.09 13.25 -5.40
CA LEU A 78 7.88 12.95 -6.17
C LEU A 78 7.06 14.21 -6.43
N ASP A 79 7.71 15.26 -6.94
CA ASP A 79 7.13 16.58 -7.18
C ASP A 79 7.52 17.17 -8.54
N ALA A 80 8.10 16.37 -9.42
CA ALA A 80 8.41 16.78 -10.79
C ALA A 80 7.13 16.85 -11.65
N LYS A 81 7.24 17.41 -12.86
CA LYS A 81 6.12 17.66 -13.78
C LYS A 81 5.23 16.43 -14.05
N ASP A 82 5.84 15.24 -14.13
CA ASP A 82 5.15 13.99 -14.49
C ASP A 82 5.18 13.00 -13.31
N SER A 83 5.39 13.49 -12.08
CA SER A 83 5.38 12.71 -10.86
C SER A 83 4.48 13.35 -9.80
N GLY A 84 4.08 12.60 -8.79
CA GLY A 84 3.28 13.17 -7.70
C GLY A 84 2.81 12.17 -6.67
N VAL A 85 2.55 12.70 -5.48
CA VAL A 85 1.80 12.00 -4.43
C VAL A 85 0.39 12.56 -4.39
N TYR A 86 -0.59 11.73 -4.68
CA TYR A 86 -2.02 12.09 -4.73
C TYR A 86 -2.72 11.56 -3.50
N VAL A 87 -3.30 12.46 -2.71
CA VAL A 87 -4.12 12.07 -1.55
C VAL A 87 -5.53 11.75 -2.04
N LEU A 88 -5.98 10.54 -1.73
CA LEU A 88 -7.25 9.98 -2.19
C LEU A 88 -8.14 9.65 -0.97
N PRO A 89 -8.86 10.63 -0.41
CA PRO A 89 -9.85 10.37 0.64
C PRO A 89 -11.14 9.79 0.04
N PRO A 90 -12.04 9.23 0.86
CA PRO A 90 -13.40 8.91 0.45
C PRO A 90 -14.08 10.13 -0.17
N ARG A 91 -14.85 9.91 -1.23
CA ARG A 91 -15.50 10.98 -1.99
C ARG A 91 -17.01 10.88 -1.93
N GLU A 92 -17.66 12.02 -1.86
CA GLU A 92 -19.09 12.10 -2.10
C GLU A 92 -19.36 11.92 -3.60
N LYS A 93 -20.27 10.99 -3.94
CA LYS A 93 -20.75 10.80 -5.29
C LYS A 93 -22.15 11.39 -5.43
N ALA A 94 -22.45 12.00 -6.58
CA ALA A 94 -23.69 12.70 -6.83
C ALA A 94 -24.95 11.87 -6.51
N ASP A 95 -24.89 10.56 -6.74
CA ASP A 95 -26.03 9.66 -6.61
C ASP A 95 -26.01 8.80 -5.32
N ALA A 96 -24.96 8.87 -4.50
CA ALA A 96 -24.75 7.94 -3.38
C ALA A 96 -24.34 8.59 -2.05
N GLY A 97 -24.14 9.91 -2.01
CA GLY A 97 -23.61 10.61 -0.82
C GLY A 97 -22.15 10.23 -0.52
N LEU A 98 -21.70 10.48 0.72
CA LEU A 98 -20.35 10.15 1.17
C LEU A 98 -20.22 8.63 1.34
N ASP A 99 -19.42 8.00 0.49
CA ASP A 99 -19.18 6.56 0.52
C ASP A 99 -17.79 6.27 1.12
N VAL A 100 -17.76 6.05 2.44
CA VAL A 100 -16.53 5.68 3.15
C VAL A 100 -15.97 4.35 2.65
N TYR A 101 -14.65 4.17 2.70
CA TYR A 101 -14.02 2.90 2.33
C TYR A 101 -14.42 1.80 3.30
N ARG A 102 -15.05 0.75 2.79
CA ARG A 102 -15.54 -0.41 3.57
C ARG A 102 -14.48 -1.49 3.79
N GLY A 103 -13.27 -1.28 3.24
CA GLY A 103 -12.13 -2.17 3.33
C GLY A 103 -11.06 -1.82 2.32
N THR A 104 -9.98 -2.58 2.30
CA THR A 104 -8.82 -2.30 1.45
C THR A 104 -9.13 -2.45 -0.03
N ALA A 105 -9.84 -3.50 -0.42
CA ALA A 105 -10.24 -3.72 -1.81
C ALA A 105 -11.24 -2.66 -2.29
N ASP A 106 -12.20 -2.28 -1.43
CA ASP A 106 -13.15 -1.23 -1.73
C ASP A 106 -12.48 0.13 -1.93
N ALA A 107 -11.45 0.45 -1.12
CA ALA A 107 -10.66 1.67 -1.30
C ALA A 107 -10.00 1.76 -2.69
N ILE A 108 -9.45 0.67 -3.20
CA ILE A 108 -8.92 0.60 -4.55
C ILE A 108 -10.03 0.74 -5.58
N SER A 109 -11.13 -0.02 -5.43
CA SER A 109 -12.27 -0.01 -6.34
C SER A 109 -12.91 1.37 -6.49
N GLN A 110 -13.06 2.11 -5.40
CA GLN A 110 -13.61 3.47 -5.45
C GLN A 110 -12.70 4.49 -6.17
N ASN A 111 -11.44 4.16 -6.42
CA ASN A 111 -10.46 5.02 -7.08
C ASN A 111 -10.00 4.49 -8.46
N ILE A 112 -10.77 3.60 -9.09
CA ILE A 112 -10.49 3.09 -10.44
C ILE A 112 -10.38 4.22 -11.45
N ASP A 113 -11.22 5.24 -11.37
CA ASP A 113 -11.16 6.43 -12.23
C ASP A 113 -9.82 7.17 -12.15
N PHE A 114 -9.21 7.25 -10.97
CA PHE A 114 -7.86 7.78 -10.79
C PHE A 114 -6.82 6.86 -11.46
N ILE A 115 -6.93 5.55 -11.22
CA ILE A 115 -6.02 4.57 -11.82
C ILE A 115 -6.10 4.66 -13.35
N ASP A 116 -7.29 4.65 -13.91
CA ASP A 116 -7.53 4.73 -15.36
C ASP A 116 -6.97 6.05 -15.94
N SER A 117 -7.10 7.16 -15.21
CA SER A 117 -6.56 8.46 -15.65
C SER A 117 -5.03 8.46 -15.78
N GLN A 118 -4.33 7.64 -14.99
CA GLN A 118 -2.88 7.46 -15.05
C GLN A 118 -2.45 6.42 -16.09
N ASN A 119 -3.39 5.59 -16.56
CA ASN A 119 -3.18 4.54 -17.56
C ASN A 119 -1.92 3.67 -17.31
N PRO A 120 -1.73 3.11 -16.10
CA PRO A 120 -0.56 2.31 -15.78
C PRO A 120 -0.65 0.92 -16.43
N GLU A 121 0.48 0.33 -16.78
CA GLU A 121 0.56 -1.06 -17.21
C GLU A 121 0.49 -2.02 -16.01
N TYR A 122 1.07 -1.59 -14.87
CA TYR A 122 1.09 -2.36 -13.64
C TYR A 122 0.60 -1.52 -12.45
N LEU A 123 -0.10 -2.17 -11.55
CA LEU A 123 -0.58 -1.58 -10.31
C LEU A 123 0.12 -2.23 -9.11
N LEU A 124 0.79 -1.42 -8.30
CA LEU A 124 1.40 -1.84 -7.04
C LEU A 124 0.52 -1.41 -5.87
N ILE A 125 0.06 -2.36 -5.06
CA ILE A 125 -0.77 -2.09 -3.88
C ILE A 125 0.08 -2.32 -2.63
N LEU A 126 0.17 -1.30 -1.78
CA LEU A 126 1.02 -1.29 -0.60
C LEU A 126 0.21 -0.97 0.66
N SER A 127 0.61 -1.55 1.79
CA SER A 127 0.15 -1.10 3.11
C SER A 127 0.94 0.14 3.55
N GLY A 128 0.25 1.16 4.05
CA GLY A 128 0.85 2.41 4.53
C GLY A 128 1.44 2.31 5.95
N ASP A 129 1.38 1.15 6.58
CA ASP A 129 1.76 0.95 7.96
C ASP A 129 2.90 -0.08 8.16
N HIS A 130 3.60 -0.44 7.09
CA HIS A 130 4.74 -1.35 7.13
C HIS A 130 6.07 -0.58 7.15
N ILE A 131 6.95 -0.98 8.06
CA ILE A 131 8.32 -0.47 8.20
C ILE A 131 9.28 -1.50 7.63
N TYR A 132 9.72 -1.31 6.40
CA TYR A 132 10.63 -2.22 5.70
C TYR A 132 11.32 -1.50 4.54
N LYS A 133 12.37 -2.12 4.00
CA LYS A 133 13.09 -1.66 2.81
C LYS A 133 12.94 -2.69 1.70
N MET A 134 12.40 -2.28 0.58
CA MET A 134 12.18 -3.15 -0.58
C MET A 134 12.38 -2.39 -1.89
N ASN A 135 12.89 -3.08 -2.89
CA ASN A 135 12.96 -2.59 -4.26
C ASN A 135 11.82 -3.20 -5.09
N TYR A 136 10.81 -2.40 -5.37
CA TYR A 136 9.63 -2.84 -6.13
C TYR A 136 9.91 -3.06 -7.61
N ALA A 137 10.98 -2.46 -8.16
CA ALA A 137 11.38 -2.74 -9.54
C ALA A 137 11.80 -4.21 -9.72
N LYS A 138 12.48 -4.80 -8.73
CA LYS A 138 12.82 -6.23 -8.76
C LYS A 138 11.57 -7.12 -8.68
N MET A 139 10.58 -6.73 -7.87
CA MET A 139 9.30 -7.44 -7.81
C MET A 139 8.56 -7.38 -9.15
N LEU A 140 8.61 -6.23 -9.83
CA LEU A 140 8.03 -6.08 -11.17
C LEU A 140 8.78 -6.94 -12.22
N ASP A 141 10.11 -6.96 -12.19
CA ASP A 141 10.92 -7.79 -13.08
C ASP A 141 10.55 -9.27 -12.93
N ASP A 142 10.38 -9.73 -11.69
CA ASP A 142 9.96 -11.09 -11.37
C ASP A 142 8.55 -11.38 -11.88
N HIS A 143 7.60 -10.48 -11.65
CA HIS A 143 6.23 -10.55 -12.16
C HIS A 143 6.19 -10.74 -13.68
N ILE A 144 6.96 -9.93 -14.42
CA ILE A 144 7.04 -9.98 -15.88
C ILE A 144 7.68 -11.28 -16.34
N GLN A 145 8.77 -11.70 -15.70
CA GLN A 145 9.48 -12.93 -16.04
C GLN A 145 8.60 -14.17 -15.92
N HIS A 146 7.80 -14.25 -14.86
CA HIS A 146 6.87 -15.35 -14.61
C HIS A 146 5.54 -15.20 -15.37
N LYS A 147 5.33 -14.09 -16.07
CA LYS A 147 4.05 -13.78 -16.76
C LYS A 147 2.85 -13.94 -15.82
N ALA A 148 3.02 -13.48 -14.59
CA ALA A 148 2.01 -13.63 -13.56
C ALA A 148 0.86 -12.62 -13.76
N ASP A 149 -0.36 -12.99 -13.37
CA ASP A 149 -1.50 -12.06 -13.30
C ASP A 149 -1.45 -11.25 -12.01
N ALA A 150 -0.91 -11.84 -10.92
CA ALA A 150 -0.69 -11.18 -9.65
C ALA A 150 0.57 -11.73 -8.98
N THR A 151 1.33 -10.87 -8.31
CA THR A 151 2.51 -11.24 -7.51
C THR A 151 2.36 -10.69 -6.10
N ILE A 152 2.55 -11.53 -5.10
CA ILE A 152 2.37 -11.18 -3.70
C ILE A 152 3.70 -11.35 -2.96
N ALA A 153 4.16 -10.30 -2.30
CA ALA A 153 5.33 -10.38 -1.43
C ALA A 153 4.94 -11.03 -0.10
N VAL A 154 5.63 -12.08 0.27
CA VAL A 154 5.40 -12.83 1.51
C VAL A 154 6.70 -12.94 2.32
N ILE A 155 6.56 -13.26 3.60
CA ILE A 155 7.66 -13.62 4.49
C ILE A 155 7.27 -14.89 5.25
N GLU A 156 8.23 -15.75 5.51
CA GLU A 156 8.03 -16.88 6.41
C GLU A 156 7.91 -16.41 7.86
N VAL A 157 6.98 -16.98 8.60
CA VAL A 157 6.76 -16.69 10.01
C VAL A 157 6.79 -17.98 10.83
N PRO A 158 7.18 -17.95 12.11
CA PRO A 158 7.10 -19.15 12.94
C PRO A 158 5.67 -19.69 13.00
N MET A 159 5.47 -21.00 12.88
CA MET A 159 4.15 -21.66 12.91
C MET A 159 3.27 -21.21 14.07
N LYS A 160 3.85 -20.99 15.25
CA LYS A 160 3.14 -20.48 16.44
C LYS A 160 2.52 -19.09 16.28
N GLU A 161 2.98 -18.33 15.29
CA GLU A 161 2.51 -16.98 15.00
C GLU A 161 1.63 -16.92 13.74
N ALA A 162 1.61 -17.98 12.94
CA ALA A 162 0.92 -18.03 11.65
C ALA A 162 -0.60 -17.73 11.77
N SER A 163 -1.25 -18.13 12.85
CA SER A 163 -2.67 -17.82 13.11
C SER A 163 -2.99 -16.32 13.22
N ARG A 164 -1.98 -15.44 13.26
CA ARG A 164 -2.16 -13.98 13.32
C ARG A 164 -2.19 -13.34 11.93
N PHE A 165 -1.84 -14.07 10.89
CA PHE A 165 -1.60 -13.58 9.53
C PHE A 165 -2.49 -14.31 8.51
N GLY A 166 -2.59 -13.72 7.32
CA GLY A 166 -3.04 -14.44 6.14
C GLY A 166 -1.91 -15.36 5.68
N ILE A 167 -2.17 -16.63 5.57
CA ILE A 167 -1.18 -17.66 5.24
C ILE A 167 -1.38 -18.11 3.80
N MET A 168 -0.29 -18.13 3.05
CA MET A 168 -0.26 -18.60 1.67
C MET A 168 0.47 -19.94 1.59
N THR A 169 -0.11 -20.88 0.89
CA THR A 169 0.57 -22.13 0.54
C THR A 169 1.04 -22.04 -0.90
N THR A 170 2.34 -22.22 -1.12
CA THR A 170 2.95 -22.17 -2.45
C THR A 170 3.41 -23.55 -2.91
N ARG A 171 3.57 -23.74 -4.22
CA ARG A 171 4.29 -24.86 -4.82
C ARG A 171 5.79 -24.56 -4.88
N GLU A 172 6.57 -25.56 -5.33
CA GLU A 172 8.02 -25.43 -5.57
C GLU A 172 8.38 -24.36 -6.62
N ASP A 173 7.43 -23.98 -7.49
CA ASP A 173 7.57 -22.94 -8.51
C ASP A 173 7.04 -21.56 -8.03
N ASP A 174 6.89 -21.37 -6.72
CA ASP A 174 6.39 -20.17 -6.04
C ASP A 174 4.93 -19.79 -6.40
N ARG A 175 4.21 -20.67 -7.11
CA ARG A 175 2.79 -20.43 -7.39
C ARG A 175 1.93 -20.67 -6.17
N ASN A 176 1.12 -19.67 -5.87
CA ASN A 176 0.09 -19.76 -4.85
C ASN A 176 -0.98 -20.78 -5.22
N VAL A 177 -1.31 -21.66 -4.27
CA VAL A 177 -2.36 -22.67 -4.43
C VAL A 177 -3.46 -22.56 -3.41
N GLU A 178 -3.20 -21.96 -2.26
CA GLU A 178 -4.18 -21.80 -1.20
C GLU A 178 -3.89 -20.53 -0.39
N PHE A 179 -4.94 -19.89 0.12
CA PHE A 179 -4.88 -18.78 1.05
C PHE A 179 -5.81 -19.04 2.22
N GLU A 180 -5.31 -18.86 3.45
CA GLU A 180 -6.06 -19.01 4.67
C GLU A 180 -5.95 -17.73 5.51
N GLU A 181 -7.07 -17.05 5.80
CA GLU A 181 -7.07 -15.84 6.64
C GLU A 181 -7.08 -16.22 8.12
N LYS A 182 -5.98 -15.96 8.82
CA LYS A 182 -5.80 -16.20 10.26
C LYS A 182 -6.28 -17.59 10.73
N PRO A 183 -5.78 -18.66 10.13
CA PRO A 183 -6.24 -20.00 10.44
C PRO A 183 -5.85 -20.39 11.87
N GLU A 184 -6.76 -21.09 12.57
CA GLU A 184 -6.43 -21.66 13.89
C GLU A 184 -5.37 -22.77 13.79
N HIS A 185 -5.40 -23.52 12.70
CA HIS A 185 -4.47 -24.59 12.38
C HIS A 185 -3.87 -24.36 10.99
N PRO A 186 -2.84 -23.49 10.87
CA PRO A 186 -2.24 -23.17 9.58
C PRO A 186 -1.57 -24.40 8.94
N LYS A 187 -1.74 -24.53 7.63
CA LYS A 187 -1.13 -25.62 6.84
C LYS A 187 0.30 -25.28 6.41
N SER A 188 0.64 -24.00 6.39
CA SER A 188 1.95 -23.47 6.01
C SER A 188 2.34 -22.27 6.90
N ASN A 189 3.55 -21.76 6.74
CA ASN A 189 4.10 -20.64 7.50
C ASN A 189 4.80 -19.59 6.61
#